data_320372f1857f0e566223b452401dc734
#
_entry.id   320372f1857f0e566223b452401dc734
#
_cell.length_a   1.000
_cell.length_b   1.000
_cell.length_c   1.000
_cell.angle_alpha   90.00
_cell.angle_beta   90.00
_cell.angle_gamma   90.00
#
_symmetry.space_group_name_H-M   'P 1'
#
loop_
_entity.id
_entity.type
_entity.pdbx_description
1 polymer ?
#
loop_
_entity_poly.entity_id
_entity_poly.type
_entity_poly.pdbx_seq_one_letter_code
_entity_poly.pdbx_strand_id
1 'polypeptide(L)'
;MKPLIGGLCILLSISCEKETERISVDEPAQRVRDYIRKIPGENDPIPEALADRGEVLVAYSGCYDCHRREKRSKGPAFSDIAERYPVQEVYLDMLARKVITGGTGSWGSPVMTPHPHLKLEDAKIMVTYILSLKRQ
;
A
#
# COMPACT_ATOMS: atom_id res chain seq x y z
N MET A 1 6.06 -48.19 -72.44
CA MET A 1 6.85 -47.21 -71.78
C MET A 1 5.93 -46.30 -70.98
N LYS A 2 5.92 -46.45 -69.65
CA LYS A 2 5.11 -45.64 -68.69
C LYS A 2 6.00 -44.67 -67.97
N PRO A 3 5.67 -43.38 -67.91
CA PRO A 3 6.39 -42.45 -67.02
C PRO A 3 5.82 -42.52 -65.60
N LEU A 4 6.73 -42.70 -64.63
CA LEU A 4 6.47 -42.59 -63.19
C LEU A 4 6.40 -41.09 -62.81
N ILE A 5 5.24 -40.69 -62.33
CA ILE A 5 5.05 -39.36 -61.73
C ILE A 5 5.39 -39.47 -60.26
N GLY A 6 6.56 -38.98 -59.88
CA GLY A 6 6.99 -38.84 -58.48
C GLY A 6 6.21 -37.68 -57.80
N GLY A 7 5.35 -38.03 -56.87
CA GLY A 7 4.69 -37.03 -56.04
C GLY A 7 5.62 -36.53 -54.95
N LEU A 8 5.97 -35.23 -54.99
CA LEU A 8 6.73 -34.55 -53.95
C LEU A 8 5.77 -34.07 -52.86
N CYS A 9 5.70 -34.84 -51.76
CA CYS A 9 5.00 -34.39 -50.55
C CYS A 9 5.80 -33.34 -49.84
N ILE A 10 5.37 -32.08 -49.96
CA ILE A 10 5.89 -30.97 -49.17
C ILE A 10 5.17 -31.02 -47.83
N LEU A 11 5.86 -31.52 -46.78
CA LEU A 11 5.44 -31.44 -45.40
C LEU A 11 5.63 -29.99 -44.94
N LEU A 12 4.53 -29.22 -44.92
CA LEU A 12 4.46 -27.94 -44.23
C LEU A 12 4.45 -28.18 -42.72
N SER A 13 5.63 -28.10 -42.09
CA SER A 13 5.77 -28.02 -40.65
C SER A 13 5.28 -26.65 -40.18
N ILE A 14 4.03 -26.58 -39.72
CA ILE A 14 3.53 -25.42 -39.01
C ILE A 14 4.24 -25.41 -37.63
N SER A 15 5.34 -24.65 -37.54
CA SER A 15 5.96 -24.31 -36.26
C SER A 15 5.02 -23.36 -35.54
N CYS A 16 4.33 -23.89 -34.52
CA CYS A 16 3.56 -23.08 -33.60
C CYS A 16 4.55 -22.43 -32.64
N GLU A 17 5.11 -21.30 -33.06
CA GLU A 17 5.91 -20.43 -32.21
C GLU A 17 4.96 -19.83 -31.17
N LYS A 18 4.95 -20.43 -30.00
CA LYS A 18 4.31 -19.86 -28.83
C LYS A 18 5.11 -18.62 -28.45
N GLU A 19 4.64 -17.47 -28.97
CA GLU A 19 5.13 -16.16 -28.56
C GLU A 19 4.80 -16.03 -27.06
N THR A 20 5.78 -16.39 -26.23
CA THR A 20 5.73 -16.14 -24.80
C THR A 20 5.94 -14.65 -24.65
N GLU A 21 4.83 -13.89 -24.67
CA GLU A 21 4.78 -12.51 -24.29
C GLU A 21 5.43 -12.38 -22.92
N ARG A 22 6.69 -12.00 -22.90
CA ARG A 22 7.41 -11.67 -21.67
C ARG A 22 6.81 -10.38 -21.16
N ILE A 23 5.76 -10.49 -20.35
CA ILE A 23 5.28 -9.41 -19.53
C ILE A 23 6.45 -9.08 -18.59
N SER A 24 7.24 -8.10 -18.96
CA SER A 24 8.21 -7.47 -18.08
C SER A 24 7.43 -6.63 -17.07
N VAL A 25 6.75 -7.31 -16.16
CA VAL A 25 6.14 -6.64 -15.01
C VAL A 25 7.30 -6.12 -14.18
N ASP A 26 7.31 -4.82 -13.95
CA ASP A 26 8.21 -4.19 -12.97
C ASP A 26 7.80 -4.70 -11.58
N GLU A 27 8.25 -5.90 -11.25
CA GLU A 27 7.84 -6.69 -10.08
C GLU A 27 8.00 -5.93 -8.74
N PRO A 28 9.06 -5.12 -8.53
CA PRO A 28 9.17 -4.30 -7.34
C PRO A 28 8.08 -3.23 -7.23
N ALA A 29 7.79 -2.53 -8.32
CA ALA A 29 6.75 -1.48 -8.34
C ALA A 29 5.35 -2.07 -8.16
N GLN A 30 5.08 -3.25 -8.74
CA GLN A 30 3.83 -3.97 -8.55
C GLN A 30 3.67 -4.40 -7.08
N ARG A 31 4.70 -4.97 -6.45
CA ARG A 31 4.66 -5.36 -5.02
C ARG A 31 4.41 -4.18 -4.10
N VAL A 32 4.98 -3.00 -4.40
CA VAL A 32 4.73 -1.78 -3.63
C VAL A 32 3.29 -1.33 -3.79
N ARG A 33 2.74 -1.32 -5.02
CA ARG A 33 1.34 -0.97 -5.27
C ARG A 33 0.37 -1.92 -4.54
N ASP A 34 0.63 -3.23 -4.60
CA ASP A 34 -0.21 -4.24 -3.94
C ASP A 34 -0.16 -4.12 -2.42
N TYR A 35 0.98 -3.74 -1.87
CA TYR A 35 1.14 -3.50 -0.44
C TYR A 35 0.39 -2.25 0.02
N ILE A 36 0.55 -1.14 -0.69
CA ILE A 36 -0.08 0.13 -0.33
C ILE A 36 -1.59 0.10 -0.60
N ARG A 37 -2.05 -0.41 -1.74
CA ARG A 37 -3.47 -0.48 -2.14
C ARG A 37 -4.17 0.86 -1.99
N LYS A 38 -3.69 1.86 -2.71
CA LYS A 38 -4.19 3.23 -2.64
C LYS A 38 -5.71 3.30 -2.84
N ILE A 39 -6.38 4.03 -1.95
CA ILE A 39 -7.81 4.30 -2.02
C ILE A 39 -7.99 5.62 -2.78
N PRO A 40 -8.77 5.65 -3.88
CA PRO A 40 -9.07 6.88 -4.59
C PRO A 40 -9.88 7.87 -3.72
N GLY A 41 -9.58 9.15 -3.83
CA GLY A 41 -10.31 10.20 -3.12
C GLY A 41 -9.54 11.51 -3.13
N GLU A 42 -10.25 12.60 -2.89
CA GLU A 42 -9.69 13.92 -2.69
C GLU A 42 -9.21 14.07 -1.25
N ASN A 43 -8.29 15.00 -1.02
CA ASN A 43 -7.76 15.28 0.30
C ASN A 43 -8.28 16.61 0.80
N ASP A 44 -8.85 16.61 2.00
CA ASP A 44 -9.11 17.82 2.74
C ASP A 44 -7.80 18.49 3.17
N PRO A 45 -7.74 19.81 3.25
CA PRO A 45 -6.56 20.53 3.72
C PRO A 45 -6.28 20.22 5.19
N ILE A 46 -5.01 20.00 5.52
CA ILE A 46 -4.55 19.79 6.90
C ILE A 46 -3.96 21.10 7.43
N PRO A 47 -4.51 21.68 8.50
CA PRO A 47 -3.87 22.80 9.18
C PRO A 47 -2.52 22.37 9.77
N GLU A 48 -1.45 23.16 9.49
CA GLU A 48 -0.09 22.87 9.94
C GLU A 48 -0.01 22.68 11.47
N ALA A 49 -0.60 23.59 12.23
CA ALA A 49 -0.63 23.50 13.70
C ALA A 49 -1.28 22.21 14.22
N LEU A 50 -2.21 21.62 13.46
CA LEU A 50 -2.83 20.35 13.83
C LEU A 50 -1.90 19.18 13.54
N ALA A 51 -1.18 19.23 12.43
CA ALA A 51 -0.16 18.25 12.09
C ALA A 51 0.99 18.27 13.12
N ASP A 52 1.49 19.46 13.49
CA ASP A 52 2.55 19.62 14.49
C ASP A 52 2.14 19.03 15.85
N ARG A 53 0.92 19.33 16.30
CA ARG A 53 0.38 18.73 17.52
C ARG A 53 0.31 17.20 17.41
N GLY A 54 -0.11 16.69 16.25
CA GLY A 54 -0.17 15.25 15.99
C GLY A 54 1.20 14.59 16.04
N GLU A 55 2.25 15.22 15.52
CA GLU A 55 3.62 14.75 15.60
C GLU A 55 4.08 14.55 17.05
N VAL A 56 3.82 15.57 17.89
CA VAL A 56 4.14 15.51 19.32
C VAL A 56 3.42 14.32 19.98
N LEU A 57 2.11 14.17 19.75
CA LEU A 57 1.33 13.06 20.32
C LEU A 57 1.85 11.69 19.89
N VAL A 58 2.19 11.53 18.60
CA VAL A 58 2.78 10.30 18.05
C VAL A 58 4.13 9.99 18.71
N ALA A 59 4.98 11.00 18.91
CA ALA A 59 6.29 10.83 19.54
C ALA A 59 6.20 10.35 20.98
N TYR A 60 5.24 10.87 21.75
CA TYR A 60 5.08 10.50 23.16
C TYR A 60 4.25 9.23 23.39
N SER A 61 3.57 8.70 22.37
CA SER A 61 2.70 7.51 22.51
C SER A 61 3.38 6.19 22.12
N GLY A 62 4.71 6.16 21.92
CA GLY A 62 5.45 4.95 21.60
C GLY A 62 5.22 4.39 20.19
N CYS A 63 4.59 5.14 19.30
CA CYS A 63 4.28 4.69 17.93
C CYS A 63 5.55 4.31 17.14
N TYR A 64 6.65 5.00 17.40
CA TYR A 64 7.93 4.77 16.73
C TYR A 64 8.63 3.46 17.13
N ASP A 65 8.15 2.73 18.12
CA ASP A 65 8.66 1.40 18.47
C ASP A 65 8.35 0.36 17.39
N CYS A 66 7.25 0.61 16.64
CA CYS A 66 6.78 -0.29 15.60
C CYS A 66 6.72 0.35 14.20
N HIS A 67 6.59 1.67 14.11
CA HIS A 67 6.49 2.42 12.86
C HIS A 67 7.74 3.27 12.60
N ARG A 68 7.97 3.65 11.34
CA ARG A 68 8.93 4.68 10.92
C ARG A 68 8.22 5.62 9.95
N ARG A 69 8.73 6.84 9.78
CA ARG A 69 8.13 7.82 8.86
C ARG A 69 8.06 7.28 7.43
N GLU A 70 9.19 6.77 6.90
CA GLU A 70 9.34 6.45 5.47
C GLU A 70 9.69 4.99 5.17
N LYS A 71 9.94 4.19 6.19
CA LYS A 71 10.36 2.79 6.03
C LYS A 71 9.46 1.86 6.81
N ARG A 72 9.09 0.76 6.18
CA ARG A 72 8.43 -0.35 6.88
C ARG A 72 9.35 -0.91 7.97
N SER A 73 8.76 -1.17 9.14
CA SER A 73 9.43 -1.83 10.28
C SER A 73 8.57 -3.01 10.74
N LYS A 74 8.20 -3.11 12.00
CA LYS A 74 7.19 -4.08 12.48
C LYS A 74 5.82 -3.78 11.86
N GLY A 75 5.44 -2.49 11.81
CA GLY A 75 4.26 -1.99 11.14
C GLY A 75 4.58 -1.29 9.80
N PRO A 76 3.56 -0.80 9.08
CA PRO A 76 3.74 0.00 7.88
C PRO A 76 4.46 1.31 8.18
N ALA A 77 5.13 1.89 7.17
CA ALA A 77 5.61 3.26 7.28
C ALA A 77 4.43 4.22 7.39
N PHE A 78 4.60 5.34 8.08
CA PHE A 78 3.56 6.38 8.13
C PHE A 78 3.28 6.95 6.73
N SER A 79 4.31 7.12 5.91
CA SER A 79 4.14 7.53 4.51
C SER A 79 3.35 6.51 3.67
N ASP A 80 3.44 5.20 3.96
CA ASP A 80 2.64 4.18 3.27
C ASP A 80 1.16 4.30 3.66
N ILE A 81 0.89 4.60 4.94
CA ILE A 81 -0.47 4.86 5.43
C ILE A 81 -1.03 6.11 4.76
N ALA A 82 -0.26 7.20 4.72
CA ALA A 82 -0.64 8.44 4.06
C ALA A 82 -0.89 8.25 2.56
N GLU A 83 -0.11 7.42 1.88
CA GLU A 83 -0.30 7.12 0.46
C GLU A 83 -1.56 6.29 0.21
N ARG A 84 -1.94 5.40 1.15
CA ARG A 84 -3.13 4.54 1.04
C ARG A 84 -4.42 5.31 1.22
N TYR A 85 -4.52 6.16 2.24
CA TYR A 85 -5.77 6.77 2.67
C TYR A 85 -5.84 8.25 2.27
N PRO A 86 -6.93 8.70 1.63
CA PRO A 86 -7.15 10.12 1.45
C PRO A 86 -7.42 10.82 2.79
N VAL A 87 -7.11 12.10 2.87
CA VAL A 87 -7.39 12.92 4.04
C VAL A 87 -8.87 13.27 4.02
N GLN A 88 -9.68 12.50 4.74
CA GLN A 88 -11.12 12.69 4.89
C GLN A 88 -11.54 12.25 6.28
N GLU A 89 -12.56 12.89 6.85
CA GLU A 89 -13.03 12.63 8.22
C GLU A 89 -13.33 11.14 8.47
N VAL A 90 -13.91 10.43 7.50
CA VAL A 90 -14.21 9.01 7.61
C VAL A 90 -12.96 8.16 7.84
N TYR A 91 -11.85 8.49 7.19
CA TYR A 91 -10.58 7.76 7.38
C TYR A 91 -9.84 8.22 8.63
N LEU A 92 -9.94 9.49 9.01
CA LEU A 92 -9.42 9.99 10.29
C LEU A 92 -10.06 9.23 11.45
N ASP A 93 -11.39 9.12 11.47
CA ASP A 93 -12.14 8.40 12.52
C ASP A 93 -11.82 6.89 12.52
N MET A 94 -11.85 6.25 11.35
CA MET A 94 -11.56 4.82 11.20
C MET A 94 -10.14 4.47 11.68
N LEU A 95 -9.14 5.23 11.25
CA LEU A 95 -7.74 5.00 11.63
C LEU A 95 -7.49 5.31 13.10
N ALA A 96 -8.13 6.37 13.65
CA ALA A 96 -8.05 6.69 15.06
C ALA A 96 -8.60 5.56 15.94
N ARG A 97 -9.76 4.99 15.56
CA ARG A 97 -10.30 3.80 16.24
C ARG A 97 -9.35 2.60 16.10
N LYS A 98 -8.71 2.43 14.94
CA LYS A 98 -7.70 1.37 14.74
C LYS A 98 -6.49 1.56 15.65
N VAL A 99 -6.04 2.78 15.91
CA VAL A 99 -5.00 3.07 16.91
C VAL A 99 -5.45 2.62 18.30
N ILE A 100 -6.67 2.96 18.71
CA ILE A 100 -7.20 2.64 20.04
C ILE A 100 -7.40 1.14 20.21
N THR A 101 -7.99 0.45 19.22
CA THR A 101 -8.36 -0.97 19.31
C THR A 101 -7.27 -1.93 18.88
N GLY A 102 -6.27 -1.46 18.16
CA GLY A 102 -5.24 -2.32 17.57
C GLY A 102 -5.78 -3.29 16.51
N GLY A 103 -5.07 -4.39 16.30
CA GLY A 103 -5.49 -5.50 15.43
C GLY A 103 -4.57 -5.77 14.27
N THR A 104 -4.99 -6.62 13.33
CA THR A 104 -4.19 -7.15 12.23
C THR A 104 -4.95 -7.13 10.89
N GLY A 105 -4.31 -7.51 9.82
CA GLY A 105 -4.91 -7.77 8.51
C GLY A 105 -4.83 -6.64 7.50
N SER A 106 -4.96 -5.37 7.91
CA SER A 106 -4.93 -4.23 6.97
C SER A 106 -3.60 -4.09 6.21
N TRP A 107 -2.51 -4.53 6.82
CA TRP A 107 -1.15 -4.45 6.29
C TRP A 107 -0.41 -5.81 6.37
N GLY A 108 -1.15 -6.89 6.27
CA GLY A 108 -0.67 -8.25 6.40
C GLY A 108 -0.76 -8.80 7.82
N SER A 109 0.17 -9.70 8.17
CA SER A 109 0.13 -10.46 9.43
C SER A 109 0.56 -9.70 10.70
N PRO A 110 1.39 -8.63 10.65
CA PRO A 110 1.80 -7.94 11.88
C PRO A 110 0.61 -7.44 12.68
N VAL A 111 0.66 -7.63 14.00
CA VAL A 111 -0.37 -7.19 14.93
C VAL A 111 0.00 -5.81 15.47
N MET A 112 -0.89 -4.86 15.37
CA MET A 112 -0.80 -3.57 16.03
C MET A 112 -1.35 -3.68 17.46
N THR A 113 -0.55 -3.33 18.45
CA THR A 113 -0.95 -3.29 19.85
C THR A 113 -2.02 -2.22 20.07
N PRO A 114 -3.08 -2.48 20.85
CA PRO A 114 -4.09 -1.48 21.18
C PRO A 114 -3.55 -0.39 22.12
N HIS A 115 -4.08 0.82 21.98
CA HIS A 115 -3.78 1.97 22.84
C HIS A 115 -5.07 2.48 23.54
N PRO A 116 -5.68 1.69 24.45
CA PRO A 116 -7.01 1.94 25.00
C PRO A 116 -7.11 3.20 25.87
N HIS A 117 -5.96 3.76 26.29
CA HIS A 117 -5.91 4.98 27.10
C HIS A 117 -5.95 6.28 26.27
N LEU A 118 -5.78 6.17 24.95
CA LEU A 118 -5.86 7.34 24.06
C LEU A 118 -7.31 7.78 23.90
N LYS A 119 -7.54 9.08 24.02
CA LYS A 119 -8.83 9.69 23.66
C LYS A 119 -8.98 9.69 22.14
N LEU A 120 -10.20 9.49 21.66
CA LEU A 120 -10.49 9.48 20.21
C LEU A 120 -10.01 10.75 19.51
N GLU A 121 -10.20 11.91 20.13
CA GLU A 121 -9.78 13.20 19.57
C GLU A 121 -8.25 13.30 19.43
N ASP A 122 -7.49 12.85 20.43
CA ASP A 122 -6.03 12.82 20.34
C ASP A 122 -5.55 11.82 19.28
N ALA A 123 -6.20 10.65 19.19
CA ALA A 123 -5.90 9.67 18.14
C ALA A 123 -6.22 10.21 16.74
N LYS A 124 -7.28 11.00 16.55
CA LYS A 124 -7.59 11.68 15.29
C LYS A 124 -6.51 12.71 14.93
N ILE A 125 -6.05 13.49 15.88
CA ILE A 125 -4.96 14.46 15.68
C ILE A 125 -3.66 13.73 15.27
N MET A 126 -3.34 12.61 15.90
CA MET A 126 -2.20 11.76 15.54
C MET A 126 -2.33 11.23 14.10
N VAL A 127 -3.51 10.76 13.71
CA VAL A 127 -3.77 10.30 12.34
C VAL A 127 -3.68 11.45 11.35
N THR A 128 -4.14 12.65 11.70
CA THR A 128 -3.99 13.84 10.85
C THR A 128 -2.52 14.10 10.50
N TYR A 129 -1.62 14.06 11.50
CA TYR A 129 -0.19 14.12 11.25
C TYR A 129 0.30 12.99 10.33
N ILE A 130 -0.09 11.74 10.61
CA ILE A 130 0.32 10.60 9.79
C ILE A 130 -0.09 10.80 8.32
N LEU A 131 -1.33 11.25 8.07
CA LEU A 131 -1.82 11.48 6.71
C LEU A 131 -1.21 12.72 6.04
N SER A 132 -0.59 13.63 6.79
CA SER A 132 0.19 14.75 6.22
C SER A 132 1.53 14.30 5.60
N LEU A 133 2.03 13.10 5.94
CA LEU A 133 3.33 12.58 5.53
C LEU A 133 3.32 11.93 4.13
N LYS A 134 2.52 12.43 3.19
CA LYS A 134 2.54 11.92 1.81
C LYS A 134 3.91 12.09 1.18
N ARG A 135 4.34 11.05 0.46
CA ARG A 135 5.55 11.17 -0.38
C ARG A 135 5.29 12.18 -1.49
N GLN A 136 6.19 13.11 -1.67
CA GLN A 136 6.21 14.03 -2.81
C GLN A 136 6.69 13.30 -4.05
#